data_88edd9a5de24355693df96cbd9873843
#
_entry.id   88edd9a5de24355693df96cbd9873843
#
_cell.length_a   1.000
_cell.length_b   1.000
_cell.length_c   1.000
_cell.angle_alpha   90.00
_cell.angle_beta   90.00
_cell.angle_gamma   90.00
#
_symmetry.space_group_name_H-M   'P 1'
#
loop_
_entity.id
_entity.type
_entity.pdbx_description
1 polymer ?
#
loop_
_entity_poly.entity_id
_entity_poly.type
_entity_poly.pdbx_seq_one_letter_code
_entity_poly.pdbx_strand_id
1 'polypeptide(L)'
;MLVANIVGIIAIVLTLPVSEAIQNQILALIGILLSGMVAFSSTSIMTNVMAGLVLRFNKPFRIGDFVRVNGFSGRVAEMGLLDTEIQTETRELISFANSVLVNSPLTVVRSSGAIISVELSLGYEIHHSKIEKHLLSAASNCGLEDSFVQVIGLGDYSVSYRIAGLLTDVKSMLSARSKLHKAVLDSLHQAGIEIVSPAFTNTRPQEPGSVMIPAAPRKTKFANHEDNRPEAVIFDKAEEAEAVHQDR
;
A
#
# COMPACT_ATOMS: atom_id res chain seq x y z
N MET A 1 -25.43 12.35 32.34
CA MET A 1 -25.04 13.51 33.10
C MET A 1 -25.30 14.84 32.37
N LEU A 2 -24.83 15.03 31.14
CA LEU A 2 -24.97 16.30 30.40
C LEU A 2 -26.43 16.73 30.19
N VAL A 3 -27.33 15.78 29.75
CA VAL A 3 -28.77 16.03 29.58
C VAL A 3 -29.44 16.42 30.90
N ALA A 4 -29.07 15.77 32.00
CA ALA A 4 -29.62 16.08 33.32
C ALA A 4 -29.26 17.49 33.78
N ASN A 5 -28.00 17.93 33.48
CA ASN A 5 -27.56 19.29 33.78
C ASN A 5 -28.31 20.33 32.93
N ILE A 6 -28.52 20.06 31.65
CA ILE A 6 -29.29 20.96 30.77
C ILE A 6 -30.73 21.09 31.26
N VAL A 7 -31.36 19.98 31.56
CA VAL A 7 -32.73 19.97 32.13
C VAL A 7 -32.78 20.74 33.46
N GLY A 8 -31.77 20.55 34.31
CA GLY A 8 -31.66 21.32 35.59
C GLY A 8 -31.53 22.81 35.38
N ILE A 9 -30.70 23.23 34.40
CA ILE A 9 -30.54 24.66 34.07
C ILE A 9 -31.87 25.25 33.56
N ILE A 10 -32.58 24.55 32.69
CA ILE A 10 -33.86 24.97 32.16
C ILE A 10 -34.89 25.08 33.31
N ALA A 11 -34.93 24.09 34.21
CA ALA A 11 -35.83 24.11 35.36
C ALA A 11 -35.55 25.31 36.29
N ILE A 12 -34.26 25.61 36.52
CA ILE A 12 -33.89 26.77 37.34
C ILE A 12 -34.38 28.07 36.67
N VAL A 13 -34.17 28.25 35.35
CA VAL A 13 -34.62 29.42 34.60
C VAL A 13 -36.14 29.62 34.72
N LEU A 14 -36.88 28.54 34.64
CA LEU A 14 -38.38 28.57 34.76
C LEU A 14 -38.88 28.95 36.16
N THR A 15 -38.06 28.74 37.20
CA THR A 15 -38.41 29.09 38.58
C THR A 15 -37.94 30.46 39.02
N LEU A 16 -37.19 31.17 38.18
CA LEU A 16 -36.68 32.53 38.47
C LEU A 16 -37.88 33.52 38.56
N PRO A 17 -37.89 34.42 39.56
CA PRO A 17 -38.93 35.45 39.72
C PRO A 17 -38.65 36.68 38.80
N VAL A 18 -38.61 36.44 37.48
CA VAL A 18 -38.39 37.46 36.45
C VAL A 18 -39.58 37.48 35.48
N SER A 19 -39.72 38.54 34.69
CA SER A 19 -40.80 38.65 33.72
C SER A 19 -40.70 37.54 32.64
N GLU A 20 -41.87 37.08 32.16
CA GLU A 20 -41.93 36.04 31.08
C GLU A 20 -41.09 36.42 29.83
N ALA A 21 -41.00 37.73 29.51
CA ALA A 21 -40.19 38.20 28.41
C ALA A 21 -38.71 37.90 28.63
N ILE A 22 -38.20 38.11 29.87
CA ILE A 22 -36.79 37.82 30.21
C ILE A 22 -36.54 36.32 30.26
N GLN A 23 -37.50 35.50 30.80
CA GLN A 23 -37.40 34.02 30.78
C GLN A 23 -37.29 33.51 29.35
N ASN A 24 -38.16 33.97 28.44
CA ASN A 24 -38.11 33.59 27.03
C ASN A 24 -36.81 33.97 26.32
N GLN A 25 -36.25 35.15 26.64
CA GLN A 25 -34.94 35.55 26.08
C GLN A 25 -33.81 34.65 26.57
N ILE A 26 -33.81 34.28 27.88
CA ILE A 26 -32.77 33.40 28.44
C ILE A 26 -32.90 32.02 27.83
N LEU A 27 -34.12 31.47 27.70
CA LEU A 27 -34.35 30.18 27.08
C LEU A 27 -33.99 30.14 25.61
N ALA A 28 -34.27 31.23 24.86
CA ALA A 28 -33.87 31.38 23.48
C ALA A 28 -32.32 31.41 23.34
N LEU A 29 -31.63 32.17 24.22
CA LEU A 29 -30.17 32.22 24.24
C LEU A 29 -29.57 30.83 24.53
N ILE A 30 -30.09 30.10 25.54
CA ILE A 30 -29.66 28.74 25.86
C ILE A 30 -29.89 27.82 24.63
N GLY A 31 -31.03 27.93 23.98
CA GLY A 31 -31.37 27.16 22.81
C GLY A 31 -30.39 27.40 21.65
N ILE A 32 -30.04 28.68 21.39
CA ILE A 32 -29.06 29.04 20.37
C ILE A 32 -27.67 28.48 20.71
N LEU A 33 -27.24 28.61 21.97
CA LEU A 33 -25.94 28.08 22.41
C LEU A 33 -25.87 26.58 22.32
N LEU A 34 -26.90 25.86 22.76
CA LEU A 34 -26.98 24.41 22.66
C LEU A 34 -27.02 23.94 21.20
N SER A 35 -27.80 24.60 20.36
CA SER A 35 -27.87 24.29 18.92
C SER A 35 -26.51 24.50 18.26
N GLY A 36 -25.81 25.59 18.61
CA GLY A 36 -24.47 25.86 18.16
C GLY A 36 -23.47 24.76 18.57
N MET A 37 -23.49 24.34 19.84
CA MET A 37 -22.62 23.28 20.32
C MET A 37 -22.87 21.95 19.59
N VAL A 38 -24.13 21.57 19.37
CA VAL A 38 -24.47 20.35 18.62
C VAL A 38 -24.05 20.48 17.18
N ALA A 39 -24.27 21.62 16.54
CA ALA A 39 -23.88 21.85 15.15
C ALA A 39 -22.35 21.70 14.97
N PHE A 40 -21.56 22.35 15.85
CA PHE A 40 -20.09 22.22 15.79
C PHE A 40 -19.61 20.80 16.11
N SER A 41 -20.21 20.13 17.10
CA SER A 41 -19.86 18.76 17.47
C SER A 41 -20.12 17.77 16.34
N SER A 42 -21.17 18.01 15.54
CA SER A 42 -21.55 17.12 14.45
C SER A 42 -20.73 17.32 13.17
N THR A 43 -19.95 18.38 13.07
CA THR A 43 -19.21 18.74 11.84
C THR A 43 -18.25 17.63 11.41
N SER A 44 -17.51 17.01 12.34
CA SER A 44 -16.57 15.95 12.03
C SER A 44 -17.27 14.71 11.44
N ILE A 45 -18.38 14.30 12.03
CA ILE A 45 -19.17 13.14 11.54
C ILE A 45 -19.70 13.45 10.14
N MET A 46 -20.33 14.62 9.96
CA MET A 46 -20.90 15.03 8.68
C MET A 46 -19.84 15.11 7.59
N THR A 47 -18.64 15.64 7.90
CA THR A 47 -17.52 15.69 6.97
C THR A 47 -17.11 14.30 6.49
N ASN A 48 -17.04 13.33 7.39
CA ASN A 48 -16.69 11.95 7.01
C ASN A 48 -17.79 11.27 6.20
N VAL A 49 -19.06 11.50 6.53
CA VAL A 49 -20.19 11.01 5.72
C VAL A 49 -20.14 11.56 4.30
N MET A 50 -19.98 12.88 4.17
CA MET A 50 -19.89 13.54 2.86
C MET A 50 -18.67 13.06 2.07
N ALA A 51 -17.52 12.92 2.72
CA ALA A 51 -16.34 12.33 2.11
C ALA A 51 -16.57 10.89 1.64
N GLY A 52 -17.24 10.06 2.46
CA GLY A 52 -17.61 8.69 2.09
C GLY A 52 -18.52 8.64 0.86
N LEU A 53 -19.48 9.57 0.75
CA LEU A 53 -20.31 9.70 -0.45
C LEU A 53 -19.48 10.10 -1.68
N VAL A 54 -18.58 11.07 -1.54
CA VAL A 54 -17.67 11.49 -2.63
C VAL A 54 -16.82 10.32 -3.12
N LEU A 55 -16.25 9.51 -2.22
CA LEU A 55 -15.47 8.33 -2.58
C LEU A 55 -16.32 7.30 -3.33
N ARG A 56 -17.57 7.09 -2.93
CA ARG A 56 -18.50 6.15 -3.59
C ARG A 56 -18.96 6.61 -4.96
N PHE A 57 -19.15 7.93 -5.15
CA PHE A 57 -19.56 8.48 -6.46
C PHE A 57 -18.39 8.55 -7.43
N ASN A 58 -17.26 9.10 -7.02
CA ASN A 58 -16.08 9.28 -7.88
C ASN A 58 -15.30 7.99 -8.12
N LYS A 59 -15.42 7.01 -7.21
CA LYS A 59 -14.75 5.71 -7.28
C LYS A 59 -13.26 5.82 -7.64
N PRO A 60 -12.46 6.60 -6.90
CA PRO A 60 -11.04 6.71 -7.17
C PRO A 60 -10.33 5.37 -7.00
N PHE A 61 -10.83 4.51 -6.11
CA PHE A 61 -10.41 3.14 -5.87
C PHE A 61 -11.64 2.26 -5.55
N ARG A 62 -11.44 0.95 -5.51
CA ARG A 62 -12.45 -0.06 -5.18
C ARG A 62 -11.96 -0.95 -4.06
N ILE A 63 -12.87 -1.72 -3.44
CA ILE A 63 -12.50 -2.80 -2.52
C ILE A 63 -11.62 -3.78 -3.28
N GLY A 64 -10.51 -4.20 -2.66
CA GLY A 64 -9.50 -5.06 -3.25
C GLY A 64 -8.35 -4.32 -3.94
N ASP A 65 -8.49 -3.04 -4.29
CA ASP A 65 -7.40 -2.28 -4.91
C ASP A 65 -6.24 -2.05 -3.93
N PHE A 66 -5.01 -2.06 -4.45
CA PHE A 66 -3.84 -1.61 -3.69
C PHE A 66 -3.78 -0.08 -3.67
N VAL A 67 -3.69 0.46 -2.47
CA VAL A 67 -3.62 1.91 -2.25
C VAL A 67 -2.46 2.26 -1.34
N ARG A 68 -1.95 3.48 -1.52
CA ARG A 68 -0.96 4.07 -0.61
C ARG A 68 -1.42 5.46 -0.21
N VAL A 69 -1.49 5.69 1.10
CA VAL A 69 -1.92 6.96 1.70
C VAL A 69 -1.13 7.22 2.99
N ASN A 70 -0.62 8.44 3.15
CA ASN A 70 0.12 8.86 4.36
C ASN A 70 1.26 7.89 4.79
N GLY A 71 1.96 7.28 3.82
CA GLY A 71 3.05 6.34 4.08
C GLY A 71 2.62 4.89 4.33
N PHE A 72 1.34 4.63 4.51
CA PHE A 72 0.80 3.28 4.62
C PHE A 72 0.42 2.75 3.24
N SER A 73 0.68 1.47 3.02
CA SER A 73 0.30 0.76 1.79
C SER A 73 -0.41 -0.54 2.13
N GLY A 74 -1.42 -0.88 1.35
CA GLY A 74 -2.19 -2.10 1.55
C GLY A 74 -3.36 -2.21 0.59
N ARG A 75 -4.21 -3.22 0.80
CA ARG A 75 -5.43 -3.42 0.02
C ARG A 75 -6.65 -2.90 0.77
N VAL A 76 -7.55 -2.26 0.04
CA VAL A 76 -8.83 -1.81 0.58
C VAL A 76 -9.66 -3.02 0.95
N ALA A 77 -9.96 -3.17 2.26
CA ALA A 77 -10.75 -4.27 2.79
C ALA A 77 -12.22 -3.91 2.91
N GLU A 78 -12.52 -2.66 3.34
CA GLU A 78 -13.90 -2.21 3.54
C GLU A 78 -14.02 -0.71 3.27
N MET A 79 -15.16 -0.30 2.71
CA MET A 79 -15.52 1.11 2.52
C MET A 79 -16.76 1.42 3.34
N GLY A 80 -16.55 1.88 4.58
CA GLY A 80 -17.61 2.29 5.50
C GLY A 80 -18.23 3.65 5.14
N LEU A 81 -19.19 4.08 5.94
CA LEU A 81 -19.83 5.39 5.79
C LEU A 81 -18.92 6.52 6.31
N LEU A 82 -18.20 6.28 7.39
CA LEU A 82 -17.35 7.26 8.07
C LEU A 82 -15.87 7.06 7.78
N ASP A 83 -15.47 5.81 7.52
CA ASP A 83 -14.10 5.37 7.37
C ASP A 83 -13.95 4.33 6.28
N THR A 84 -12.72 4.09 5.89
CA THR A 84 -12.31 3.04 4.96
C THR A 84 -11.19 2.25 5.60
N GLU A 85 -11.30 0.92 5.61
CA GLU A 85 -10.29 0.02 6.16
C GLU A 85 -9.32 -0.45 5.07
N ILE A 86 -8.03 -0.37 5.37
CA ILE A 86 -6.95 -0.84 4.51
C ILE A 86 -6.18 -1.92 5.26
N GLN A 87 -6.03 -3.09 4.65
CA GLN A 87 -5.23 -4.18 5.16
C GLN A 87 -3.80 -4.08 4.63
N THR A 88 -2.83 -3.96 5.55
CA THR A 88 -1.41 -3.84 5.22
C THR A 88 -0.78 -5.20 4.88
N GLU A 89 0.47 -5.17 4.39
CA GLU A 89 1.27 -6.37 4.12
C GLU A 89 1.62 -7.16 5.40
N THR A 90 1.52 -6.54 6.58
CA THR A 90 1.68 -7.19 7.89
C THR A 90 0.36 -7.74 8.45
N ARG A 91 -0.70 -7.74 7.62
CA ARG A 91 -2.05 -8.19 7.97
C ARG A 91 -2.77 -7.31 9.01
N GLU A 92 -2.25 -6.12 9.26
CA GLU A 92 -2.89 -5.15 10.13
C GLU A 92 -4.00 -4.42 9.39
N LEU A 93 -5.09 -4.09 10.08
CA LEU A 93 -6.18 -3.27 9.56
C LEU A 93 -6.00 -1.83 10.07
N ILE A 94 -5.93 -0.90 9.13
CA ILE A 94 -5.86 0.53 9.43
C ILE A 94 -7.16 1.17 8.94
N SER A 95 -7.90 1.78 9.87
CA SER A 95 -9.09 2.57 9.56
C SER A 95 -8.69 4.02 9.31
N PHE A 96 -8.99 4.51 8.11
CA PHE A 96 -8.83 5.90 7.72
C PHE A 96 -10.17 6.60 7.68
N ALA A 97 -10.33 7.69 8.41
CA ALA A 97 -11.48 8.55 8.24
C ALA A 97 -11.62 8.97 6.76
N ASN A 98 -12.81 8.89 6.19
CA ASN A 98 -13.03 9.16 4.75
C ASN A 98 -12.55 10.56 4.34
N SER A 99 -12.67 11.53 5.25
CA SER A 99 -12.17 12.88 5.01
C SER A 99 -10.64 12.94 4.78
N VAL A 100 -9.88 12.06 5.42
CA VAL A 100 -8.42 11.96 5.22
C VAL A 100 -8.13 11.49 3.81
N LEU A 101 -8.85 10.47 3.32
CA LEU A 101 -8.64 9.92 1.98
C LEU A 101 -9.01 10.90 0.86
N VAL A 102 -10.01 11.77 1.09
CA VAL A 102 -10.40 12.80 0.12
C VAL A 102 -9.41 13.96 0.09
N ASN A 103 -8.84 14.32 1.25
CA ASN A 103 -7.98 15.49 1.40
C ASN A 103 -6.49 15.20 1.31
N SER A 104 -6.07 13.92 1.25
CA SER A 104 -4.66 13.52 1.15
C SER A 104 -4.33 12.99 -0.24
N PRO A 105 -3.08 13.12 -0.69
CA PRO A 105 -2.62 12.42 -1.89
C PRO A 105 -2.79 10.91 -1.71
N LEU A 106 -3.50 10.29 -2.65
CA LEU A 106 -3.77 8.87 -2.68
C LEU A 106 -3.17 8.27 -3.94
N THR A 107 -2.28 7.28 -3.80
CA THR A 107 -1.79 6.47 -4.91
C THR A 107 -2.63 5.21 -5.02
N VAL A 108 -3.15 4.93 -6.19
CA VAL A 108 -3.94 3.71 -6.46
C VAL A 108 -3.23 2.88 -7.52
N VAL A 109 -2.98 1.63 -7.22
CA VAL A 109 -2.50 0.66 -8.22
C VAL A 109 -3.73 0.06 -8.89
N ARG A 110 -3.94 0.44 -10.14
CA ARG A 110 -5.13 0.02 -10.90
C ARG A 110 -5.00 -1.41 -11.41
N SER A 111 -6.13 -2.07 -11.61
CA SER A 111 -6.22 -3.40 -12.22
C SER A 111 -5.72 -3.48 -13.67
N SER A 112 -5.45 -2.34 -14.31
CA SER A 112 -4.85 -2.30 -15.66
C SER A 112 -3.38 -2.73 -15.70
N GLY A 113 -2.77 -2.95 -14.55
CA GLY A 113 -1.38 -3.37 -14.42
C GLY A 113 -0.55 -2.43 -13.56
N ALA A 114 0.57 -2.94 -13.07
CA ALA A 114 1.57 -2.22 -12.31
C ALA A 114 2.96 -2.46 -12.89
N ILE A 115 3.79 -1.43 -12.89
CA ILE A 115 5.22 -1.62 -13.19
C ILE A 115 5.91 -2.14 -11.93
N ILE A 116 6.46 -3.34 -12.02
CA ILE A 116 7.36 -3.86 -10.99
C ILE A 116 8.80 -3.77 -11.47
N SER A 117 9.71 -3.53 -10.55
CA SER A 117 11.13 -3.38 -10.88
C SER A 117 12.04 -3.95 -9.81
N VAL A 118 13.23 -4.33 -10.24
CA VAL A 118 14.36 -4.73 -9.39
C VAL A 118 15.57 -3.90 -9.76
N GLU A 119 16.24 -3.38 -8.76
CA GLU A 119 17.51 -2.67 -8.91
C GLU A 119 18.65 -3.57 -8.44
N LEU A 120 19.73 -3.52 -9.17
CA LEU A 120 20.96 -4.24 -8.84
C LEU A 120 22.18 -3.46 -9.31
N SER A 121 23.32 -3.72 -8.68
CA SER A 121 24.61 -3.16 -9.11
C SER A 121 25.55 -4.27 -9.53
N LEU A 122 26.26 -4.06 -10.64
CA LEU A 122 27.23 -5.00 -11.21
C LEU A 122 28.53 -4.29 -11.53
N GLY A 123 29.65 -5.01 -11.48
CA GLY A 123 30.97 -4.47 -11.85
C GLY A 123 31.04 -4.04 -13.31
N TYR A 124 32.11 -3.32 -13.64
CA TYR A 124 32.38 -2.80 -14.99
C TYR A 124 32.98 -3.86 -15.95
N GLU A 125 33.31 -5.05 -15.44
CA GLU A 125 33.99 -6.10 -16.21
C GLU A 125 33.14 -6.68 -17.33
N ILE A 126 31.81 -6.49 -17.25
CA ILE A 126 30.86 -7.10 -18.17
C ILE A 126 30.16 -6.01 -18.96
N HIS A 127 30.15 -6.17 -20.29
CA HIS A 127 29.48 -5.21 -21.16
C HIS A 127 28.00 -5.18 -20.93
N HIS A 128 27.40 -3.96 -20.83
CA HIS A 128 26.02 -3.72 -20.49
C HIS A 128 25.02 -4.52 -21.35
N SER A 129 25.27 -4.68 -22.66
CA SER A 129 24.37 -5.40 -23.57
C SER A 129 24.24 -6.89 -23.22
N LYS A 130 25.27 -7.51 -22.63
CA LYS A 130 25.18 -8.88 -22.10
C LYS A 130 24.28 -8.93 -20.88
N ILE A 131 24.45 -7.95 -19.97
CA ILE A 131 23.63 -7.81 -18.76
C ILE A 131 22.16 -7.59 -19.13
N GLU A 132 21.89 -6.64 -20.02
CA GLU A 132 20.52 -6.34 -20.50
C GLU A 132 19.82 -7.58 -21.05
N LYS A 133 20.51 -8.39 -21.85
CA LYS A 133 19.96 -9.63 -22.40
C LYS A 133 19.51 -10.60 -21.30
N HIS A 134 20.31 -10.79 -20.27
CA HIS A 134 19.98 -11.70 -19.16
C HIS A 134 18.86 -11.16 -18.28
N LEU A 135 18.84 -9.85 -18.03
CA LEU A 135 17.78 -9.20 -17.26
C LEU A 135 16.44 -9.26 -17.99
N LEU A 136 16.42 -8.99 -19.31
CA LEU A 136 15.20 -9.11 -20.12
C LEU A 136 14.68 -10.54 -20.16
N SER A 137 15.57 -11.55 -20.28
CA SER A 137 15.21 -12.96 -20.22
C SER A 137 14.59 -13.30 -18.85
N ALA A 138 15.16 -12.82 -17.76
CA ALA A 138 14.63 -13.03 -16.42
C ALA A 138 13.20 -12.44 -16.25
N ALA A 139 12.97 -11.23 -16.76
CA ALA A 139 11.66 -10.59 -16.71
C ALA A 139 10.62 -11.34 -17.53
N SER A 140 10.97 -11.78 -18.75
CA SER A 140 10.09 -12.59 -19.60
C SER A 140 9.70 -13.92 -18.94
N ASN A 141 10.64 -14.59 -18.25
CA ASN A 141 10.38 -15.83 -17.52
C ASN A 141 9.44 -15.64 -16.31
N CYS A 142 9.31 -14.41 -15.83
CA CYS A 142 8.37 -14.05 -14.76
C CYS A 142 6.98 -13.66 -15.27
N GLY A 143 6.76 -13.63 -16.59
CA GLY A 143 5.50 -13.25 -17.21
C GLY A 143 5.25 -11.75 -17.19
N LEU A 144 6.31 -10.92 -17.14
CA LEU A 144 6.19 -9.48 -17.27
C LEU A 144 6.10 -9.09 -18.74
N GLU A 145 5.17 -8.21 -19.06
CA GLU A 145 5.00 -7.62 -20.37
C GLU A 145 5.82 -6.33 -20.49
N ASP A 146 6.15 -5.94 -21.73
CA ASP A 146 6.87 -4.69 -22.05
C ASP A 146 8.08 -4.41 -21.16
N SER A 147 8.88 -5.47 -20.92
CA SER A 147 10.04 -5.40 -20.03
C SER A 147 11.15 -4.56 -20.63
N PHE A 148 11.77 -3.72 -19.82
CA PHE A 148 12.88 -2.86 -20.23
C PHE A 148 13.95 -2.76 -19.13
N VAL A 149 15.19 -2.52 -19.56
CA VAL A 149 16.33 -2.31 -18.67
C VAL A 149 16.80 -0.87 -18.76
N GLN A 150 17.09 -0.28 -17.62
CA GLN A 150 17.67 1.06 -17.51
C GLN A 150 19.02 0.98 -16.79
N VAL A 151 20.01 1.72 -17.29
CA VAL A 151 21.19 2.06 -16.52
C VAL A 151 20.83 3.29 -15.69
N ILE A 152 20.79 3.15 -14.37
CA ILE A 152 20.37 4.22 -13.46
C ILE A 152 21.53 5.15 -13.13
N GLY A 153 22.72 4.58 -12.98
CA GLY A 153 23.89 5.36 -12.62
C GLY A 153 25.20 4.59 -12.80
N LEU A 154 26.25 5.36 -12.92
CA LEU A 154 27.64 4.87 -12.96
C LEU A 154 28.28 5.27 -11.64
N GLY A 155 28.51 4.29 -10.77
CA GLY A 155 29.16 4.48 -9.47
C GLY A 155 30.68 4.31 -9.57
N ASP A 156 31.41 4.53 -8.47
CA ASP A 156 32.85 4.44 -8.42
C ASP A 156 33.39 3.04 -8.77
N TYR A 157 32.60 2.00 -8.40
CA TYR A 157 33.04 0.60 -8.56
C TYR A 157 31.97 -0.29 -9.25
N SER A 158 30.81 0.25 -9.56
CA SER A 158 29.72 -0.52 -10.13
C SER A 158 28.80 0.32 -10.98
N VAL A 159 28.07 -0.35 -11.86
CA VAL A 159 26.97 0.22 -12.65
C VAL A 159 25.66 -0.24 -12.06
N SER A 160 24.75 0.70 -11.80
CA SER A 160 23.42 0.41 -11.29
C SER A 160 22.44 0.22 -12.44
N TYR A 161 21.79 -0.94 -12.44
CA TYR A 161 20.77 -1.31 -13.41
C TYR A 161 19.41 -1.42 -12.75
N ARG A 162 18.36 -1.12 -13.50
CA ARG A 162 16.98 -1.40 -13.13
C ARG A 162 16.33 -2.21 -14.25
N ILE A 163 15.87 -3.41 -13.94
CA ILE A 163 14.95 -4.17 -14.79
C ILE A 163 13.53 -3.89 -14.33
N ALA A 164 12.65 -3.55 -15.25
CA ALA A 164 11.25 -3.29 -14.99
C ALA A 164 10.37 -3.93 -16.06
N GLY A 165 9.12 -4.16 -15.73
CA GLY A 165 8.12 -4.65 -16.68
C GLY A 165 6.70 -4.51 -16.12
N LEU A 166 5.73 -4.60 -17.00
CA LEU A 166 4.32 -4.51 -16.66
C LEU A 166 3.82 -5.83 -16.12
N LEU A 167 3.28 -5.80 -14.91
CA LEU A 167 2.55 -6.90 -14.30
C LEU A 167 1.05 -6.67 -14.50
N THR A 168 0.38 -7.52 -15.24
CA THR A 168 -1.06 -7.44 -15.51
C THR A 168 -1.90 -7.94 -14.33
N ASP A 169 -1.45 -9.00 -13.63
CA ASP A 169 -2.10 -9.47 -12.40
C ASP A 169 -1.58 -8.71 -11.17
N VAL A 170 -2.17 -7.57 -10.88
CA VAL A 170 -1.78 -6.71 -9.76
C VAL A 170 -1.97 -7.39 -8.40
N LYS A 171 -2.90 -8.36 -8.29
CA LYS A 171 -3.14 -9.08 -7.03
C LYS A 171 -1.92 -9.89 -6.59
N SER A 172 -1.12 -10.35 -7.53
CA SER A 172 0.10 -11.12 -7.29
C SER A 172 1.37 -10.26 -7.19
N MET A 173 1.25 -8.95 -6.95
CA MET A 173 2.38 -8.00 -7.02
C MET A 173 3.53 -8.35 -6.08
N LEU A 174 3.25 -8.83 -4.86
CA LEU A 174 4.30 -9.20 -3.89
C LEU A 174 5.06 -10.43 -4.34
N SER A 175 4.35 -11.49 -4.73
CA SER A 175 4.96 -12.72 -5.24
C SER A 175 5.68 -12.48 -6.55
N ALA A 176 5.11 -11.69 -7.46
CA ALA A 176 5.74 -11.34 -8.73
C ALA A 176 7.06 -10.58 -8.53
N ARG A 177 7.11 -9.63 -7.58
CA ARG A 177 8.35 -8.96 -7.23
C ARG A 177 9.40 -9.93 -6.70
N SER A 178 9.03 -10.84 -5.81
CA SER A 178 9.92 -11.88 -5.30
C SER A 178 10.39 -12.83 -6.40
N LYS A 179 9.49 -13.25 -7.31
CA LYS A 179 9.84 -14.07 -8.47
C LYS A 179 10.85 -13.37 -9.38
N LEU A 180 10.67 -12.07 -9.63
CA LEU A 180 11.59 -11.30 -10.46
C LEU A 180 12.98 -11.23 -9.83
N HIS A 181 13.10 -11.01 -8.53
CA HIS A 181 14.40 -11.04 -7.83
C HIS A 181 15.10 -12.38 -8.01
N LYS A 182 14.37 -13.49 -7.79
CA LYS A 182 14.92 -14.84 -7.95
C LYS A 182 15.36 -15.11 -9.40
N ALA A 183 14.53 -14.76 -10.37
CA ALA A 183 14.85 -14.98 -11.78
C ALA A 183 16.06 -14.14 -12.24
N VAL A 184 16.23 -12.93 -11.73
CA VAL A 184 17.42 -12.10 -11.98
C VAL A 184 18.67 -12.77 -11.42
N LEU A 185 18.63 -13.24 -10.17
CA LEU A 185 19.73 -13.98 -9.55
C LEU A 185 20.09 -15.22 -10.35
N ASP A 186 19.11 -16.04 -10.69
CA ASP A 186 19.31 -17.29 -11.44
C ASP A 186 19.90 -17.04 -12.83
N SER A 187 19.36 -16.04 -13.55
CA SER A 187 19.82 -15.70 -14.91
C SER A 187 21.27 -15.20 -14.91
N LEU A 188 21.64 -14.37 -13.95
CA LEU A 188 23.01 -13.84 -13.85
C LEU A 188 23.98 -14.92 -13.39
N HIS A 189 23.65 -15.72 -12.38
CA HIS A 189 24.50 -16.79 -11.88
C HIS A 189 24.73 -17.87 -12.95
N GLN A 190 23.69 -18.27 -13.71
CA GLN A 190 23.83 -19.21 -14.82
C GLN A 190 24.74 -18.67 -15.94
N ALA A 191 24.75 -17.36 -16.12
CA ALA A 191 25.63 -16.71 -17.09
C ALA A 191 27.07 -16.51 -16.59
N GLY A 192 27.39 -16.91 -15.36
CA GLY A 192 28.68 -16.68 -14.72
C GLY A 192 28.92 -15.23 -14.36
N ILE A 193 27.86 -14.44 -14.21
CA ILE A 193 27.93 -13.03 -13.83
C ILE A 193 27.83 -12.94 -12.31
N GLU A 194 28.88 -12.45 -11.68
CA GLU A 194 28.97 -12.30 -10.24
C GLU A 194 28.31 -10.99 -9.79
N ILE A 195 27.45 -11.08 -8.76
CA ILE A 195 26.83 -9.92 -8.13
C ILE A 195 27.63 -9.61 -6.87
N VAL A 196 28.57 -8.65 -6.98
CA VAL A 196 29.48 -8.30 -5.89
C VAL A 196 29.16 -6.91 -5.34
N SER A 197 29.35 -6.76 -4.02
CA SER A 197 29.36 -5.45 -3.38
C SER A 197 30.74 -4.81 -3.53
N PRO A 198 30.84 -3.52 -3.89
CA PRO A 198 32.11 -2.82 -4.01
C PRO A 198 32.89 -2.76 -2.68
N ALA A 199 32.22 -2.94 -1.55
CA ALA A 199 32.83 -2.96 -0.21
C ALA A 199 33.09 -4.38 0.32
N PHE A 200 33.09 -5.40 -0.54
CA PHE A 200 33.33 -6.78 -0.11
C PHE A 200 34.83 -7.01 0.10
N THR A 201 35.29 -6.87 1.33
CA THR A 201 36.65 -7.26 1.74
C THR A 201 36.62 -8.72 2.18
N ASN A 202 37.00 -9.66 1.28
CA ASN A 202 37.17 -11.06 1.66
C ASN A 202 38.61 -11.28 2.12
N THR A 203 38.77 -11.57 3.43
CA THR A 203 40.09 -11.91 4.02
C THR A 203 40.52 -13.36 3.75
N ARG A 204 39.73 -14.15 3.01
CA ARG A 204 40.10 -15.48 2.60
C ARG A 204 41.05 -15.39 1.38
N PRO A 205 42.18 -16.13 1.38
CA PRO A 205 43.00 -16.24 0.19
C PRO A 205 42.14 -16.87 -0.94
N GLN A 206 41.88 -16.12 -1.98
CA GLN A 206 41.23 -16.62 -3.17
C GLN A 206 42.27 -16.95 -4.22
N GLU A 207 42.10 -18.10 -4.88
CA GLU A 207 42.89 -18.39 -6.07
C GLU A 207 42.48 -17.44 -7.21
N PRO A 208 43.44 -16.92 -8.01
CA PRO A 208 43.13 -16.08 -9.14
C PRO A 208 42.14 -16.79 -10.10
N GLY A 209 40.99 -16.16 -10.34
CA GLY A 209 39.94 -16.72 -11.22
C GLY A 209 38.84 -17.51 -10.53
N SER A 210 38.83 -17.65 -9.19
CA SER A 210 37.71 -18.25 -8.47
C SER A 210 36.52 -17.33 -8.47
N VAL A 211 35.36 -17.82 -8.94
CA VAL A 211 34.07 -17.12 -8.94
C VAL A 211 33.24 -17.63 -7.80
N MET A 212 32.76 -16.72 -6.92
CA MET A 212 31.91 -17.07 -5.78
C MET A 212 30.44 -17.13 -6.18
N ILE A 213 30.12 -18.07 -7.03
CA ILE A 213 28.73 -18.36 -7.38
C ILE A 213 28.28 -19.62 -6.61
N PRO A 214 27.21 -19.56 -5.82
CA PRO A 214 26.71 -20.75 -5.14
C PRO A 214 26.29 -21.79 -6.18
N ALA A 215 26.73 -23.02 -6.00
CA ALA A 215 26.29 -24.13 -6.83
C ALA A 215 24.76 -24.24 -6.78
N ALA A 216 24.10 -24.32 -7.93
CA ALA A 216 22.68 -24.54 -7.99
C ALA A 216 22.37 -25.85 -7.20
N PRO A 217 21.40 -25.83 -6.28
CA PRO A 217 21.02 -27.04 -5.58
C PRO A 217 20.61 -28.09 -6.62
N ARG A 218 21.16 -29.32 -6.51
CA ARG A 218 20.62 -30.44 -7.28
C ARG A 218 19.11 -30.42 -7.09
N LYS A 219 18.33 -30.51 -8.19
CA LYS A 219 16.86 -30.56 -8.19
C LYS A 219 16.36 -31.63 -7.21
N THR A 220 16.38 -31.32 -5.94
CA THR A 220 15.53 -31.98 -4.96
C THR A 220 14.12 -31.55 -5.33
N LYS A 221 13.23 -32.52 -5.56
CA LYS A 221 11.81 -32.28 -5.63
C LYS A 221 11.38 -31.67 -4.30
N PHE A 222 11.59 -30.35 -4.16
CA PHE A 222 10.84 -29.60 -3.19
C PHE A 222 9.39 -29.71 -3.66
N ALA A 223 8.53 -30.23 -2.79
CA ALA A 223 7.09 -30.24 -3.03
C ALA A 223 6.72 -28.84 -3.55
N ASN A 224 5.99 -28.82 -4.67
CA ASN A 224 5.51 -27.61 -5.30
C ASN A 224 4.81 -26.75 -4.23
N HIS A 225 5.52 -25.80 -3.67
CA HIS A 225 4.94 -24.68 -2.92
C HIS A 225 4.52 -23.58 -3.91
N GLU A 226 4.19 -23.94 -5.14
CA GLU A 226 3.77 -23.00 -6.19
C GLU A 226 2.40 -22.38 -5.94
N ASP A 227 1.60 -22.93 -5.01
CA ASP A 227 0.24 -22.45 -4.73
C ASP A 227 0.07 -21.59 -3.47
N ASN A 228 1.12 -21.37 -2.68
CA ASN A 228 1.03 -20.42 -1.58
C ASN A 228 1.35 -19.01 -2.09
N ARG A 229 0.34 -18.37 -2.66
CA ARG A 229 0.40 -16.93 -2.94
C ARG A 229 0.42 -16.23 -1.58
N PRO A 230 1.51 -15.51 -1.23
CA PRO A 230 1.59 -14.80 0.04
C PRO A 230 0.44 -13.79 0.20
N GLU A 231 -0.09 -13.29 -0.92
CA GLU A 231 -1.20 -12.35 -0.95
C GLU A 231 -2.49 -12.93 -0.33
N ALA A 232 -2.80 -14.21 -0.56
CA ALA A 232 -3.98 -14.87 0.02
C ALA A 232 -3.89 -14.99 1.55
N VAL A 233 -2.67 -15.13 2.08
CA VAL A 233 -2.44 -15.19 3.53
C VAL A 233 -2.43 -13.79 4.15
N ILE A 234 -1.90 -12.80 3.43
CA ILE A 234 -1.71 -11.43 3.91
C ILE A 234 -3.03 -10.65 3.85
N PHE A 235 -3.79 -10.78 2.76
CA PHE A 235 -4.95 -9.96 2.45
C PHE A 235 -6.29 -10.72 2.53
N ASP A 236 -6.42 -11.64 3.47
CA ASP A 236 -7.60 -12.48 3.64
C ASP A 236 -8.91 -11.68 3.72
N LYS A 237 -8.96 -10.64 4.55
CA LYS A 237 -10.15 -9.80 4.68
C LYS A 237 -10.46 -9.01 3.40
N ALA A 238 -9.44 -8.52 2.70
CA ALA A 238 -9.64 -7.78 1.46
C ALA A 238 -10.14 -8.70 0.32
N GLU A 239 -9.68 -9.95 0.27
CA GLU A 239 -10.16 -10.93 -0.70
C GLU A 239 -11.60 -11.38 -0.43
N GLU A 240 -11.96 -11.63 0.85
CA GLU A 240 -13.34 -11.92 1.24
C GLU A 240 -14.31 -10.78 0.85
N ALA A 241 -13.92 -9.53 1.14
CA ALA A 241 -14.72 -8.37 0.82
C ALA A 241 -14.89 -8.17 -0.70
N GLU A 242 -13.86 -8.45 -1.49
CA GLU A 242 -13.92 -8.38 -2.95
C GLU A 242 -14.85 -9.44 -3.52
N ALA A 243 -14.78 -10.69 -3.03
CA ALA A 243 -15.65 -11.78 -3.46
C ALA A 243 -17.14 -11.45 -3.23
N VAL A 244 -17.49 -10.94 -2.05
CA VAL A 244 -18.86 -10.50 -1.72
C VAL A 244 -19.33 -9.35 -2.61
N HIS A 245 -18.43 -8.51 -3.10
CA HIS A 245 -18.79 -7.37 -3.94
C HIS A 245 -18.95 -7.73 -5.43
N GLN A 246 -18.34 -8.83 -5.90
CA GLN A 246 -18.50 -9.34 -7.26
C GLN A 246 -19.81 -10.11 -7.46
N ASP A 247 -20.37 -10.69 -6.39
CA ASP A 247 -21.64 -11.44 -6.41
C ASP A 247 -22.91 -10.54 -6.30
N ARG A 248 -22.75 -9.23 -6.26
CA ARG A 248 -23.84 -8.24 -6.22
C ARG A 248 -23.90 -7.38 -7.49
#